data_91e828efbd7347a209b326a4e131f62e
#
_entry.id   91e828efbd7347a209b326a4e131f62e
#
_cell.length_a   1.000
_cell.length_b   1.000
_cell.length_c   1.000
_cell.angle_alpha   90.00
_cell.angle_beta   90.00
_cell.angle_gamma   90.00
#
_symmetry.space_group_name_H-M   'P 1'
#
loop_
_entity.id
_entity.type
_entity.pdbx_description
1 polymer ?
#
loop_
_entity_poly.entity_id
_entity_poly.type
_entity_poly.pdbx_seq_one_letter_code
_entity_poly.pdbx_strand_id
1 'polypeptide(L)'
;FFSDKGKVYSEKVYQIPDADRAAKGIPLVNVLALGPNEKVTAAMAVGDFSSHNYCMLMTARGKVKRVTMEEFAAVRPSGLIAMSLEDGDQLGWARLTSGKDEIIIVTENGQALRFSETKVRSMGRQAAGVQGIKLKKDDAVTSMDVVEKDGALLVITTKGFGKQTPLDNYTAKGRATGGNFTIDPKALKEIGKIAAARVVQKADNLTIMTANGVTLRLKVKE
;
A
#
# COMPACT_ATOMS: atom_id res chain seq x y z
N PHE A 1 -1.55 -12.44 -0.70
CA PHE A 1 -1.63 -11.63 -1.93
C PHE A 1 -3.00 -10.98 -2.02
N PHE A 2 -3.04 -9.69 -2.28
CA PHE A 2 -4.27 -8.92 -2.45
C PHE A 2 -4.38 -8.43 -3.89
N SER A 3 -5.60 -8.47 -4.45
CA SER A 3 -5.84 -8.06 -5.83
C SER A 3 -6.57 -6.71 -5.92
N ASP A 4 -6.47 -6.07 -7.08
CA ASP A 4 -7.19 -4.85 -7.44
C ASP A 4 -8.72 -5.01 -7.36
N LYS A 5 -9.23 -6.24 -7.38
CA LYS A 5 -10.66 -6.58 -7.24
C LYS A 5 -11.11 -6.76 -5.79
N GLY A 6 -10.27 -6.40 -4.80
CA GLY A 6 -10.62 -6.52 -3.39
C GLY A 6 -10.62 -7.95 -2.86
N LYS A 7 -9.97 -8.89 -3.54
CA LYS A 7 -9.80 -10.27 -3.09
C LYS A 7 -8.45 -10.48 -2.42
N VAL A 8 -8.38 -11.50 -1.59
CA VAL A 8 -7.15 -12.03 -0.98
C VAL A 8 -6.97 -13.49 -1.36
N TYR A 9 -5.73 -13.85 -1.67
CA TYR A 9 -5.26 -15.20 -1.96
C TYR A 9 -4.14 -15.56 -0.98
N SER A 10 -4.05 -16.83 -0.63
CA SER A 10 -2.99 -17.34 0.26
C SER A 10 -2.22 -18.46 -0.45
N GLU A 11 -0.90 -18.39 -0.37
CA GLU A 11 -0.03 -19.45 -0.84
C GLU A 11 1.09 -19.68 0.19
N LYS A 12 1.49 -20.92 0.35
CA LYS A 12 2.60 -21.27 1.23
C LYS A 12 3.93 -20.88 0.58
N VAL A 13 4.81 -20.24 1.36
CA VAL A 13 6.10 -19.75 0.81
C VAL A 13 6.90 -20.87 0.15
N TYR A 14 6.88 -22.10 0.72
CA TYR A 14 7.60 -23.25 0.17
C TYR A 14 6.99 -23.79 -1.15
N GLN A 15 5.78 -23.38 -1.52
CA GLN A 15 5.13 -23.72 -2.79
C GLN A 15 5.43 -22.71 -3.91
N ILE A 16 5.99 -21.56 -3.53
CA ILE A 16 6.45 -20.58 -4.51
C ILE A 16 7.79 -21.07 -5.07
N PRO A 17 7.90 -21.34 -6.38
CA PRO A 17 9.14 -21.84 -6.96
C PRO A 17 10.29 -20.88 -6.73
N ASP A 18 11.43 -21.43 -6.30
CA ASP A 18 12.67 -20.70 -6.21
C ASP A 18 13.26 -20.46 -7.61
N ALA A 19 13.87 -19.31 -7.82
CA ALA A 19 14.44 -18.94 -9.12
C ALA A 19 15.59 -17.97 -8.94
N ASP A 20 16.60 -18.10 -9.76
CA ASP A 20 17.73 -17.18 -9.83
C ASP A 20 17.27 -15.77 -10.27
N ARG A 21 18.04 -14.76 -9.87
CA ARG A 21 17.76 -13.36 -10.21
C ARG A 21 17.62 -13.10 -11.71
N ALA A 22 18.34 -13.85 -12.54
CA ALA A 22 18.31 -13.75 -14.01
C ALA A 22 17.24 -14.64 -14.67
N ALA A 23 16.53 -15.45 -13.90
CA ALA A 23 15.51 -16.33 -14.43
C ALA A 23 14.28 -15.54 -14.89
N LYS A 24 13.59 -16.09 -15.90
CA LYS A 24 12.36 -15.50 -16.46
C LYS A 24 11.22 -15.42 -15.43
N GLY A 25 11.25 -16.25 -14.38
CA GLY A 25 10.17 -16.39 -13.42
C GLY A 25 8.93 -17.06 -14.00
N ILE A 26 7.87 -17.14 -13.21
CA ILE A 26 6.58 -17.68 -13.61
C ILE A 26 5.47 -16.64 -13.41
N PRO A 27 4.46 -16.58 -14.28
CA PRO A 27 3.31 -15.71 -14.10
C PRO A 27 2.55 -16.01 -12.81
N LEU A 28 2.10 -15.00 -12.08
CA LEU A 28 1.33 -15.15 -10.85
C LEU A 28 0.04 -15.95 -11.05
N VAL A 29 -0.56 -15.91 -12.22
CA VAL A 29 -1.75 -16.72 -12.57
C VAL A 29 -1.49 -18.23 -12.53
N ASN A 30 -0.23 -18.66 -12.57
CA ASN A 30 0.13 -20.07 -12.41
C ASN A 30 0.28 -20.49 -10.94
N VAL A 31 0.34 -19.52 -10.04
CA VAL A 31 0.47 -19.74 -8.58
C VAL A 31 -0.86 -19.46 -7.87
N LEU A 32 -1.59 -18.44 -8.32
CA LEU A 32 -2.83 -17.96 -7.72
C LEU A 32 -3.98 -18.09 -8.72
N ALA A 33 -5.15 -18.53 -8.26
CA ALA A 33 -6.37 -18.63 -9.09
C ALA A 33 -6.99 -17.23 -9.35
N LEU A 34 -6.21 -16.34 -10.01
CA LEU A 34 -6.66 -15.00 -10.37
C LEU A 34 -7.75 -15.05 -11.45
N GLY A 35 -8.74 -14.19 -11.33
CA GLY A 35 -9.76 -13.99 -12.35
C GLY A 35 -9.23 -13.26 -13.60
N PRO A 36 -10.03 -13.19 -14.68
CA PRO A 36 -9.67 -12.42 -15.87
C PRO A 36 -9.39 -10.95 -15.54
N ASN A 37 -8.27 -10.42 -16.05
CA ASN A 37 -7.83 -9.03 -15.83
C ASN A 37 -7.67 -8.64 -14.35
N GLU A 38 -7.53 -9.60 -13.44
CA GLU A 38 -7.27 -9.38 -12.03
C GLU A 38 -5.76 -9.26 -11.80
N LYS A 39 -5.34 -8.23 -11.04
CA LYS A 39 -3.93 -7.93 -10.78
C LYS A 39 -3.64 -7.96 -9.29
N VAL A 40 -2.52 -8.54 -8.89
CA VAL A 40 -2.02 -8.43 -7.52
C VAL A 40 -1.45 -7.03 -7.31
N THR A 41 -1.93 -6.35 -6.27
CA THR A 41 -1.52 -4.98 -5.91
C THR A 41 -0.72 -4.93 -4.62
N ALA A 42 -0.85 -5.93 -3.75
CA ALA A 42 -0.07 -6.03 -2.53
C ALA A 42 0.21 -7.49 -2.18
N ALA A 43 1.35 -7.72 -1.54
CA ALA A 43 1.73 -9.01 -0.97
C ALA A 43 2.38 -8.79 0.39
N MET A 44 2.17 -9.72 1.31
CA MET A 44 2.81 -9.72 2.62
C MET A 44 3.07 -11.15 3.07
N ALA A 45 4.16 -11.34 3.82
CA ALA A 45 4.44 -12.59 4.51
C ALA A 45 3.75 -12.57 5.89
N VAL A 46 3.03 -13.63 6.22
CA VAL A 46 2.31 -13.79 7.49
C VAL A 46 2.75 -15.09 8.13
N GLY A 47 3.40 -15.02 9.30
CA GLY A 47 3.83 -16.20 10.05
C GLY A 47 2.73 -16.79 10.92
N ASP A 48 1.87 -15.94 11.47
CA ASP A 48 0.79 -16.32 12.38
C ASP A 48 -0.44 -15.43 12.17
N PHE A 49 -1.61 -16.03 12.05
CA PHE A 49 -2.91 -15.36 11.89
C PHE A 49 -3.66 -15.20 13.22
N SER A 50 -3.23 -15.85 14.29
CA SER A 50 -3.93 -15.89 15.59
C SER A 50 -3.59 -14.71 16.51
N SER A 51 -2.60 -13.91 16.17
CA SER A 51 -2.14 -12.81 17.00
C SER A 51 -2.96 -11.54 16.84
N HIS A 52 -2.76 -10.61 17.76
CA HIS A 52 -3.44 -9.31 17.83
C HIS A 52 -3.12 -8.34 16.68
N ASN A 53 -2.74 -8.86 15.51
CA ASN A 53 -2.39 -8.08 14.33
C ASN A 53 -3.62 -7.78 13.47
N TYR A 54 -3.53 -6.67 12.77
CA TYR A 54 -4.54 -6.24 11.82
C TYR A 54 -3.95 -6.12 10.43
N CYS A 55 -4.82 -6.15 9.44
CA CYS A 55 -4.52 -5.75 8.07
C CYS A 55 -5.24 -4.44 7.77
N MET A 56 -4.47 -3.41 7.43
CA MET A 56 -4.99 -2.16 6.88
C MET A 56 -5.06 -2.27 5.37
N LEU A 57 -6.23 -2.02 4.81
CA LEU A 57 -6.51 -2.04 3.38
C LEU A 57 -6.87 -0.63 2.91
N MET A 58 -6.40 -0.23 1.73
CA MET A 58 -6.65 1.09 1.15
C MET A 58 -6.98 0.99 -0.33
N THR A 59 -8.02 1.70 -0.77
CA THR A 59 -8.41 1.80 -2.17
C THR A 59 -7.83 3.05 -2.84
N ALA A 60 -7.80 3.05 -4.16
CA ALA A 60 -7.34 4.18 -4.97
C ALA A 60 -8.21 5.45 -4.74
N ARG A 61 -9.51 5.28 -4.44
CA ARG A 61 -10.42 6.40 -4.12
C ARG A 61 -10.43 6.79 -2.64
N GLY A 62 -9.48 6.26 -1.85
CA GLY A 62 -9.27 6.72 -0.48
C GLY A 62 -10.15 6.08 0.57
N LYS A 63 -10.81 4.96 0.29
CA LYS A 63 -11.47 4.15 1.32
C LYS A 63 -10.43 3.35 2.08
N VAL A 64 -10.54 3.33 3.40
CA VAL A 64 -9.65 2.57 4.29
C VAL A 64 -10.45 1.60 5.15
N LYS A 65 -9.85 0.46 5.45
CA LYS A 65 -10.46 -0.58 6.25
C LYS A 65 -9.41 -1.27 7.12
N ARG A 66 -9.78 -1.61 8.34
CA ARG A 66 -8.99 -2.43 9.26
C ARG A 66 -9.70 -3.75 9.51
N VAL A 67 -9.00 -4.86 9.30
CA VAL A 67 -9.50 -6.23 9.46
C VAL A 67 -8.55 -6.98 10.39
N THR A 68 -9.06 -7.83 11.28
CA THR A 68 -8.20 -8.73 12.08
C THR A 68 -7.60 -9.79 11.17
N MET A 69 -6.34 -10.18 11.43
CA MET A 69 -5.65 -11.19 10.61
C MET A 69 -6.31 -12.57 10.68
N GLU A 70 -7.01 -12.89 11.75
CA GLU A 70 -7.80 -14.13 11.89
C GLU A 70 -8.82 -14.32 10.77
N GLU A 71 -9.41 -13.24 10.27
CA GLU A 71 -10.35 -13.26 9.13
C GLU A 71 -9.72 -13.82 7.83
N PHE A 72 -8.40 -13.86 7.77
CA PHE A 72 -7.62 -14.37 6.62
C PHE A 72 -6.93 -15.72 6.90
N ALA A 73 -7.17 -16.35 8.07
CA ALA A 73 -6.55 -17.62 8.42
C ALA A 73 -6.96 -18.80 7.50
N ALA A 74 -8.16 -18.74 6.93
CA ALA A 74 -8.72 -19.81 6.09
C ALA A 74 -9.08 -19.29 4.69
N VAL A 75 -8.09 -18.78 3.96
CA VAL A 75 -8.28 -18.35 2.56
C VAL A 75 -8.33 -19.59 1.65
N ARG A 76 -9.41 -19.70 0.89
CA ARG A 76 -9.60 -20.78 -0.10
C ARG A 76 -8.73 -20.51 -1.34
N PRO A 77 -8.35 -21.54 -2.13
CA PRO A 77 -7.60 -21.35 -3.38
C PRO A 77 -8.26 -20.38 -4.36
N SER A 78 -9.61 -20.36 -4.41
CA SER A 78 -10.39 -19.41 -5.24
C SER A 78 -10.36 -17.96 -4.74
N GLY A 79 -9.65 -17.70 -3.64
CA GLY A 79 -9.62 -16.42 -2.96
C GLY A 79 -10.85 -16.16 -2.09
N LEU A 80 -10.75 -15.11 -1.30
CA LEU A 80 -11.84 -14.56 -0.48
C LEU A 80 -11.99 -13.07 -0.74
N ILE A 81 -13.19 -12.53 -0.54
CA ILE A 81 -13.40 -11.08 -0.51
C ILE A 81 -12.69 -10.52 0.73
N ALA A 82 -11.72 -9.67 0.53
CA ALA A 82 -11.02 -8.93 1.59
C ALA A 82 -11.68 -7.56 1.84
N MET A 83 -12.23 -6.94 0.80
CA MET A 83 -12.90 -5.65 0.86
C MET A 83 -13.90 -5.53 -0.29
N SER A 84 -15.14 -5.14 -0.01
CA SER A 84 -16.10 -4.77 -1.07
C SER A 84 -15.70 -3.42 -1.65
N LEU A 85 -15.66 -3.35 -2.97
CA LEU A 85 -15.26 -2.14 -3.70
C LEU A 85 -16.49 -1.44 -4.28
N GLU A 86 -16.46 -0.11 -4.33
CA GLU A 86 -17.39 0.70 -5.09
C GLU A 86 -17.06 0.59 -6.60
N ASP A 87 -18.04 0.83 -7.46
CA ASP A 87 -17.86 0.75 -8.91
C ASP A 87 -16.70 1.66 -9.39
N GLY A 88 -15.78 1.06 -10.12
CA GLY A 88 -14.61 1.74 -10.66
C GLY A 88 -13.53 2.08 -9.61
N ASP A 89 -13.63 1.59 -8.36
CA ASP A 89 -12.55 1.67 -7.38
C ASP A 89 -11.69 0.40 -7.42
N GLN A 90 -10.49 0.47 -6.87
CA GLN A 90 -9.52 -0.63 -6.82
C GLN A 90 -8.83 -0.68 -5.48
N LEU A 91 -8.63 -1.89 -4.95
CA LEU A 91 -7.76 -2.11 -3.79
C LEU A 91 -6.31 -1.96 -4.24
N GLY A 92 -5.58 -1.01 -3.67
CA GLY A 92 -4.20 -0.71 -4.04
C GLY A 92 -3.18 -1.19 -3.02
N TRP A 93 -3.50 -1.10 -1.73
CA TRP A 93 -2.53 -1.32 -0.66
C TRP A 93 -3.10 -2.17 0.46
N ALA A 94 -2.23 -3.01 1.01
CA ALA A 94 -2.45 -3.77 2.21
C ALA A 94 -1.19 -3.71 3.08
N ARG A 95 -1.34 -3.50 4.38
CA ARG A 95 -0.24 -3.45 5.35
C ARG A 95 -0.64 -4.16 6.62
N LEU A 96 0.30 -4.92 7.18
CA LEU A 96 0.17 -5.50 8.50
C LEU A 96 0.36 -4.40 9.55
N THR A 97 -0.51 -4.37 10.58
CA THR A 97 -0.44 -3.39 11.68
C THR A 97 -0.69 -4.05 13.02
N SER A 98 -0.21 -3.41 14.09
CA SER A 98 -0.29 -3.91 15.46
C SER A 98 -1.60 -3.57 16.19
N GLY A 99 -2.45 -2.71 15.62
CA GLY A 99 -3.63 -2.14 16.28
C GLY A 99 -3.39 -0.79 16.97
N LYS A 100 -2.12 -0.36 17.04
CA LYS A 100 -1.70 0.91 17.68
C LYS A 100 -0.84 1.78 16.76
N ASP A 101 -0.65 1.36 15.52
CA ASP A 101 0.22 2.04 14.57
C ASP A 101 -0.42 3.33 14.03
N GLU A 102 0.41 4.15 13.47
CA GLU A 102 0.00 5.27 12.64
C GLU A 102 0.21 4.93 11.17
N ILE A 103 -0.68 5.42 10.34
CA ILE A 103 -0.70 5.21 8.90
C ILE A 103 -0.44 6.54 8.21
N ILE A 104 0.36 6.50 7.15
CA ILE A 104 0.53 7.62 6.24
C ILE A 104 -0.01 7.25 4.85
N ILE A 105 -0.87 8.12 4.31
CA ILE A 105 -1.45 8.00 2.98
C ILE A 105 -0.89 9.11 2.11
N VAL A 106 -0.52 8.79 0.89
CA VAL A 106 -0.02 9.78 -0.09
C VAL A 106 -0.89 9.73 -1.34
N THR A 107 -1.16 10.91 -1.94
CA THR A 107 -1.93 11.03 -3.17
C THR A 107 -1.04 11.43 -4.35
N GLU A 108 -1.50 11.17 -5.58
CA GLU A 108 -0.80 11.55 -6.82
C GLU A 108 -0.50 13.05 -6.90
N ASN A 109 -1.40 13.88 -6.37
CA ASN A 109 -1.28 15.34 -6.41
C ASN A 109 -0.57 15.92 -5.16
N GLY A 110 0.18 15.08 -4.43
CA GLY A 110 1.14 15.54 -3.43
C GLY A 110 0.61 15.70 -2.01
N GLN A 111 -0.64 15.29 -1.71
CA GLN A 111 -1.13 15.31 -0.33
C GLN A 111 -0.58 14.12 0.45
N ALA A 112 -0.24 14.34 1.73
CA ALA A 112 0.12 13.31 2.68
C ALA A 112 -0.71 13.47 3.94
N LEU A 113 -1.37 12.40 4.40
CA LEU A 113 -2.20 12.38 5.60
C LEU A 113 -1.70 11.29 6.54
N ARG A 114 -1.26 11.67 7.73
CA ARG A 114 -0.89 10.77 8.84
C ARG A 114 -2.02 10.73 9.87
N PHE A 115 -2.41 9.54 10.31
CA PHE A 115 -3.40 9.34 11.36
C PHE A 115 -3.21 8.00 12.07
N SER A 116 -3.69 7.88 13.32
CA SER A 116 -3.67 6.63 14.06
C SER A 116 -4.68 5.63 13.46
N GLU A 117 -4.26 4.38 13.25
CA GLU A 117 -5.15 3.30 12.79
C GLU A 117 -6.35 3.06 13.71
N THR A 118 -6.28 3.47 15.00
CA THR A 118 -7.39 3.37 15.95
C THR A 118 -8.59 4.21 15.52
N LYS A 119 -8.41 5.20 14.64
CA LYS A 119 -9.51 5.98 14.03
C LYS A 119 -10.31 5.18 13.00
N VAL A 120 -9.82 4.00 12.61
CA VAL A 120 -10.52 3.05 11.74
C VAL A 120 -10.95 1.87 12.59
N ARG A 121 -12.26 1.74 12.86
CA ARG A 121 -12.78 0.58 13.57
C ARG A 121 -12.47 -0.72 12.80
N SER A 122 -12.25 -1.82 13.52
CA SER A 122 -12.16 -3.13 12.90
C SER A 122 -13.50 -3.51 12.26
N MET A 123 -13.45 -4.12 11.08
CA MET A 123 -14.61 -4.51 10.28
C MET A 123 -14.38 -5.87 9.65
N GLY A 124 -15.47 -6.63 9.46
CA GLY A 124 -15.40 -7.92 8.75
C GLY A 124 -15.03 -7.77 7.28
N ARG A 125 -14.61 -8.86 6.65
CA ARG A 125 -14.06 -8.91 5.28
C ARG A 125 -14.94 -8.24 4.22
N GLN A 126 -16.25 -8.42 4.27
CA GLN A 126 -17.17 -7.91 3.25
C GLN A 126 -17.50 -6.41 3.36
N ALA A 127 -17.02 -5.71 4.39
CA ALA A 127 -17.26 -4.29 4.50
C ALA A 127 -16.49 -3.49 3.45
N ALA A 128 -17.09 -2.40 2.97
CA ALA A 128 -16.46 -1.49 2.00
C ALA A 128 -15.45 -0.49 2.64
N GLY A 129 -15.33 -0.51 3.98
CA GLY A 129 -14.46 0.44 4.68
C GLY A 129 -15.11 1.81 4.91
N VAL A 130 -14.27 2.76 5.28
CA VAL A 130 -14.65 4.15 5.57
C VAL A 130 -13.71 5.11 4.84
N GLN A 131 -14.10 6.38 4.71
CA GLN A 131 -13.22 7.38 4.09
C GLN A 131 -11.93 7.55 4.92
N GLY A 132 -10.78 7.30 4.31
CA GLY A 132 -9.46 7.47 4.91
C GLY A 132 -8.92 8.89 4.71
N ILE A 133 -8.95 9.37 3.47
CA ILE A 133 -8.48 10.69 3.07
C ILE A 133 -9.54 11.40 2.21
N LYS A 134 -9.67 12.72 2.36
CA LYS A 134 -10.50 13.55 1.47
C LYS A 134 -9.69 13.91 0.24
N LEU A 135 -9.97 13.24 -0.87
CA LEU A 135 -9.35 13.54 -2.16
C LEU A 135 -9.90 14.82 -2.77
N LYS A 136 -9.04 15.56 -3.47
CA LYS A 136 -9.44 16.63 -4.38
C LYS A 136 -9.96 16.04 -5.69
N LYS A 137 -10.60 16.88 -6.51
CA LYS A 137 -11.00 16.49 -7.87
C LYS A 137 -9.76 16.02 -8.65
N ASP A 138 -9.91 14.95 -9.40
CA ASP A 138 -8.87 14.36 -10.26
C ASP A 138 -7.59 13.94 -9.49
N ASP A 139 -7.74 13.57 -8.20
CA ASP A 139 -6.69 13.02 -7.37
C ASP A 139 -7.00 11.57 -6.98
N ALA A 140 -5.97 10.78 -6.74
CA ALA A 140 -6.07 9.40 -6.31
C ALA A 140 -5.01 9.11 -5.25
N VAL A 141 -5.27 8.11 -4.41
CA VAL A 141 -4.24 7.55 -3.53
C VAL A 141 -3.18 6.87 -4.40
N THR A 142 -1.92 7.11 -4.11
CA THR A 142 -0.79 6.44 -4.76
C THR A 142 0.03 5.60 -3.80
N SER A 143 -0.13 5.79 -2.48
CA SER A 143 0.55 4.96 -1.49
C SER A 143 -0.14 5.01 -0.13
N MET A 144 -0.01 3.91 0.61
CA MET A 144 -0.29 3.80 2.04
C MET A 144 0.83 3.00 2.70
N ASP A 145 1.36 3.52 3.80
CA ASP A 145 2.37 2.80 4.58
C ASP A 145 2.19 3.00 6.09
N VAL A 146 2.87 2.15 6.87
CA VAL A 146 2.92 2.26 8.33
C VAL A 146 4.02 3.24 8.72
N VAL A 147 3.73 4.13 9.66
CA VAL A 147 4.70 5.08 10.18
C VAL A 147 5.68 4.36 11.11
N GLU A 148 6.95 4.45 10.83
CA GLU A 148 8.03 3.89 11.64
C GLU A 148 8.78 5.01 12.37
N LYS A 149 9.19 4.72 13.61
CA LYS A 149 9.98 5.67 14.40
C LYS A 149 11.28 6.00 13.67
N ASP A 150 11.68 7.28 13.72
CA ASP A 150 12.89 7.82 13.09
C ASP A 150 12.97 7.61 11.56
N GLY A 151 11.86 7.24 10.94
CA GLY A 151 11.76 7.03 9.50
C GLY A 151 11.55 8.31 8.71
N ALA A 152 11.65 8.19 7.39
CA ALA A 152 11.33 9.25 6.45
C ALA A 152 10.31 8.77 5.41
N LEU A 153 9.47 9.68 4.92
CA LEU A 153 8.64 9.44 3.76
C LEU A 153 9.47 9.73 2.50
N LEU A 154 9.80 8.70 1.76
CA LEU A 154 10.35 8.81 0.41
C LEU A 154 9.19 8.88 -0.57
N VAL A 155 9.17 9.90 -1.42
CA VAL A 155 8.25 10.02 -2.55
C VAL A 155 9.02 10.04 -3.86
N ILE A 156 8.49 9.37 -4.89
CA ILE A 156 9.07 9.34 -6.24
C ILE A 156 7.98 9.74 -7.23
N THR A 157 8.33 10.63 -8.17
CA THR A 157 7.41 11.12 -9.20
C THR A 157 7.48 10.29 -10.48
N THR A 158 6.50 10.47 -11.36
CA THR A 158 6.43 9.80 -12.66
C THR A 158 7.58 10.17 -13.60
N LYS A 159 8.29 11.27 -13.33
CA LYS A 159 9.51 11.68 -14.08
C LYS A 159 10.81 11.30 -13.37
N GLY A 160 10.75 10.50 -12.29
CA GLY A 160 11.92 9.98 -11.59
C GLY A 160 12.54 10.90 -10.55
N PHE A 161 11.92 12.04 -10.21
CA PHE A 161 12.39 12.87 -9.10
C PHE A 161 12.03 12.23 -7.78
N GLY A 162 12.97 12.22 -6.83
CA GLY A 162 12.80 11.69 -5.47
C GLY A 162 12.97 12.76 -4.41
N LYS A 163 12.22 12.63 -3.30
CA LYS A 163 12.35 13.47 -2.11
C LYS A 163 12.15 12.63 -0.86
N GLN A 164 13.02 12.82 0.13
CA GLN A 164 12.83 12.28 1.48
C GLN A 164 12.41 13.41 2.42
N THR A 165 11.43 13.12 3.27
CA THR A 165 10.96 14.07 4.31
C THR A 165 10.82 13.31 5.62
N PRO A 166 11.46 13.75 6.73
CA PRO A 166 11.29 13.13 8.04
C PRO A 166 9.81 12.99 8.41
N LEU A 167 9.42 11.85 8.98
CA LEU A 167 8.03 11.60 9.35
C LEU A 167 7.50 12.55 10.43
N ASP A 168 8.38 13.14 11.24
CA ASP A 168 8.01 14.15 12.25
C ASP A 168 7.44 15.43 11.64
N ASN A 169 7.70 15.70 10.36
CA ASN A 169 7.11 16.83 9.64
C ASN A 169 5.61 16.61 9.30
N TYR A 170 5.10 15.41 9.52
CA TYR A 170 3.69 15.07 9.29
C TYR A 170 2.97 14.89 10.62
N THR A 171 2.37 15.95 11.12
CA THR A 171 1.54 15.89 12.33
C THR A 171 0.34 14.97 12.09
N ALA A 172 0.09 14.05 13.02
CA ALA A 172 -1.07 13.18 12.98
C ALA A 172 -2.38 13.98 13.07
N LYS A 173 -3.33 13.67 12.20
CA LYS A 173 -4.64 14.34 12.10
C LYS A 173 -5.79 13.33 12.24
N GLY A 174 -7.00 13.81 12.11
CA GLY A 174 -8.17 12.95 11.89
C GLY A 174 -8.15 12.34 10.48
N ARG A 175 -8.66 11.11 10.33
CA ARG A 175 -8.94 10.55 8.99
C ARG A 175 -10.00 11.39 8.26
N ALA A 176 -10.16 11.17 6.98
CA ALA A 176 -11.10 11.88 6.11
C ALA A 176 -10.83 13.39 5.98
N THR A 177 -9.59 13.83 6.24
CA THR A 177 -9.11 15.18 5.98
C THR A 177 -8.19 15.20 4.75
N GLY A 178 -7.79 16.39 4.26
CA GLY A 178 -6.92 16.52 3.07
C GLY A 178 -5.42 16.39 3.36
N GLY A 179 -5.00 16.23 4.61
CA GLY A 179 -3.57 16.15 4.96
C GLY A 179 -2.78 17.45 4.71
N ASN A 180 -1.46 17.30 4.57
CA ASN A 180 -0.52 18.35 4.20
C ASN A 180 0.11 18.03 2.84
N PHE A 181 0.65 19.04 2.15
CA PHE A 181 1.42 18.76 0.94
C PHE A 181 2.84 18.27 1.31
N THR A 182 3.24 17.12 0.76
CA THR A 182 4.62 16.62 0.79
C THR A 182 5.46 17.20 -0.37
N ILE A 183 4.81 17.51 -1.48
CA ILE A 183 5.38 18.23 -2.63
C ILE A 183 4.43 19.38 -2.98
N ASP A 184 4.99 20.55 -3.31
CA ASP A 184 4.19 21.67 -3.80
C ASP A 184 3.47 21.27 -5.10
N PRO A 185 2.13 21.41 -5.18
CA PRO A 185 1.37 21.12 -6.38
C PRO A 185 1.84 21.87 -7.64
N LYS A 186 2.45 23.05 -7.47
CA LYS A 186 3.03 23.79 -8.59
C LYS A 186 4.22 23.06 -9.19
N ALA A 187 5.10 22.50 -8.35
CA ALA A 187 6.26 21.74 -8.79
C ALA A 187 5.86 20.44 -9.55
N LEU A 188 4.72 19.83 -9.24
CA LEU A 188 4.26 18.61 -9.92
C LEU A 188 4.06 18.79 -11.43
N LYS A 189 3.82 20.01 -11.91
CA LYS A 189 3.73 20.29 -13.35
C LYS A 189 5.05 20.00 -14.07
N GLU A 190 6.17 20.26 -13.40
CA GLU A 190 7.51 20.08 -13.95
C GLU A 190 8.04 18.66 -13.68
N ILE A 191 7.91 18.18 -12.44
CA ILE A 191 8.50 16.91 -12.00
C ILE A 191 7.58 15.70 -12.15
N GLY A 192 6.33 15.90 -12.54
CA GLY A 192 5.31 14.85 -12.69
C GLY A 192 4.56 14.56 -11.37
N LYS A 193 3.45 13.84 -11.46
CA LYS A 193 2.67 13.38 -10.30
C LYS A 193 3.48 12.42 -9.45
N ILE A 194 3.11 12.23 -8.18
CA ILE A 194 3.71 11.19 -7.35
C ILE A 194 3.29 9.82 -7.87
N ALA A 195 4.27 8.99 -8.20
CA ALA A 195 4.07 7.63 -8.70
C ALA A 195 4.09 6.60 -7.56
N ALA A 196 4.93 6.82 -6.54
CA ALA A 196 5.05 5.93 -5.38
C ALA A 196 5.55 6.70 -4.17
N ALA A 197 5.17 6.22 -2.98
CA ALA A 197 5.76 6.67 -1.72
C ALA A 197 5.94 5.48 -0.76
N ARG A 198 7.00 5.53 0.05
CA ARG A 198 7.32 4.51 1.06
C ARG A 198 7.88 5.17 2.31
N VAL A 199 7.54 4.61 3.45
CA VAL A 199 8.29 4.87 4.68
C VAL A 199 9.60 4.10 4.59
N VAL A 200 10.71 4.78 4.84
CA VAL A 200 12.06 4.22 4.71
C VAL A 200 12.92 4.59 5.92
N GLN A 201 13.87 3.70 6.22
CA GLN A 201 14.93 3.91 7.21
C GLN A 201 16.26 4.19 6.49
N LYS A 202 17.18 4.88 7.16
CA LYS A 202 18.52 5.18 6.59
C LYS A 202 19.31 3.95 6.17
N ALA A 203 19.07 2.82 6.81
CA ALA A 203 19.77 1.56 6.52
C ALA A 203 19.15 0.77 5.37
N ASP A 204 17.98 1.17 4.87
CA ASP A 204 17.25 0.42 3.86
C ASP A 204 17.94 0.45 2.49
N ASN A 205 17.67 -0.62 1.74
CA ASN A 205 17.97 -0.69 0.31
C ASN A 205 16.68 -0.45 -0.47
N LEU A 206 16.74 0.44 -1.42
CA LEU A 206 15.65 0.78 -2.31
C LEU A 206 15.85 0.08 -3.67
N THR A 207 14.81 -0.59 -4.13
CA THR A 207 14.75 -1.09 -5.50
C THR A 207 13.65 -0.34 -6.24
N ILE A 208 14.02 0.42 -7.26
CA ILE A 208 13.10 1.15 -8.14
C ILE A 208 13.00 0.39 -9.45
N MET A 209 11.79 0.12 -9.90
CA MET A 209 11.53 -0.50 -11.18
C MET A 209 10.68 0.46 -12.03
N THR A 210 11.13 0.72 -13.26
CA THR A 210 10.35 1.53 -14.20
C THR A 210 9.29 0.68 -14.90
N ALA A 211 8.32 1.34 -15.53
CA ALA A 211 7.28 0.67 -16.32
C ALA A 211 7.87 -0.19 -17.47
N ASN A 212 9.06 0.16 -17.95
CA ASN A 212 9.77 -0.60 -19.01
C ASN A 212 10.66 -1.72 -18.44
N GLY A 213 10.56 -2.03 -17.15
CA GLY A 213 11.31 -3.13 -16.51
C GLY A 213 12.77 -2.80 -16.16
N VAL A 214 13.22 -1.56 -16.33
CA VAL A 214 14.55 -1.15 -15.87
C VAL A 214 14.55 -1.10 -14.34
N THR A 215 15.50 -1.79 -13.72
CA THR A 215 15.61 -1.89 -12.27
C THR A 215 16.88 -1.20 -11.78
N LEU A 216 16.72 -0.29 -10.82
CA LEU A 216 17.79 0.40 -10.11
C LEU A 216 17.76 0.01 -8.64
N ARG A 217 18.90 -0.33 -8.06
CA ARG A 217 19.03 -0.57 -6.61
C ARG A 217 20.05 0.41 -6.03
N LEU A 218 19.65 1.08 -4.95
CA LEU A 218 20.49 2.06 -4.23
C LEU A 218 20.20 2.00 -2.72
N LYS A 219 21.06 2.60 -1.92
CA LYS A 219 20.81 2.78 -0.48
C LYS A 219 20.07 4.07 -0.25
N VAL A 220 19.14 4.04 0.72
CA VAL A 220 18.30 5.21 1.06
C VAL A 220 19.13 6.42 1.51
N LYS A 221 20.31 6.20 2.10
CA LYS A 221 21.24 7.26 2.57
C LYS A 221 22.05 7.92 1.46
N GLU A 222 22.02 7.38 0.24
CA GLU A 222 22.71 7.93 -0.94
C GLU A 222 21.79 8.88 -1.71
#